data_7af9c1c1bc5e236d1e6b4155edd5c153
#
_entry.id   7af9c1c1bc5e236d1e6b4155edd5c153
#
_cell.length_a   1.000
_cell.length_b   1.000
_cell.length_c   1.000
_cell.angle_alpha   90.00
_cell.angle_beta   90.00
_cell.angle_gamma   90.00
#
_symmetry.space_group_name_H-M   'P 1'
#
loop_
_entity.id
_entity.type
_entity.pdbx_description
1 polymer ?
#
loop_
_entity_poly.entity_id
_entity_poly.type
_entity_poly.pdbx_seq_one_letter_code
_entity_poly.pdbx_strand_id
1 'polypeptide(L)'
;MYQVPLFCTNFVTLFRHSEFFVIFAAKNTRNADMRIVAKKTLTQYAENHPQAASGLNDWFEKTRKAEWTNLADIRQTFNSVDYVGNQRYVFNINGNNIRLVVLIIMTSKTVYIRFIGTHSEYDKITDIQNI
;
A
#
# COMPACT_ATOMS: atom_id res chain seq x y z
N MET A 1 16.15 24.55 -3.63
CA MET A 1 16.36 23.78 -3.71
C MET A 1 16.27 23.22 -3.93
N TYR A 2 16.07 23.54 -3.52
CA TYR A 2 16.31 22.60 -3.68
C TYR A 2 15.92 22.32 -3.91
N GLN A 3 15.75 22.60 -3.69
CA GLN A 3 15.79 21.91 -3.88
C GLN A 3 15.46 21.32 -4.11
N VAL A 4 15.26 21.81 -4.01
CA VAL A 4 15.30 20.91 -4.25
C VAL A 4 15.11 20.57 -4.63
N PRO A 5 14.95 20.74 -4.49
CA PRO A 5 15.10 20.10 -4.74
C PRO A 5 15.02 19.77 -5.10
N LEU A 6 14.95 20.02 -4.71
CA LEU A 6 15.16 19.40 -4.98
C LEU A 6 14.83 19.04 -5.28
N PHE A 7 14.56 19.17 -5.02
CA PHE A 7 14.61 18.53 -5.36
C PHE A 7 14.18 18.25 -5.96
N CYS A 8 13.86 18.56 -5.77
CA CYS A 8 13.76 18.04 -6.31
C CYS A 8 13.59 17.80 -7.07
N THR A 9 13.58 17.88 -7.08
CA THR A 9 13.64 17.35 -7.78
C THR A 9 13.69 16.74 -8.41
N ASN A 10 13.67 16.74 -8.24
CA ASN A 10 13.84 15.96 -8.79
C ASN A 10 13.58 15.35 -9.24
N PHE A 11 13.10 15.41 -9.08
CA PHE A 11 12.90 14.65 -9.40
C PHE A 11 12.30 14.26 -10.17
N VAL A 12 11.90 14.37 -10.11
CA VAL A 12 11.26 13.91 -10.70
C VAL A 12 10.87 13.54 -11.67
N THR A 13 10.89 13.67 -11.79
CA THR A 13 10.40 13.20 -12.56
C THR A 13 10.37 12.51 -13.34
N LEU A 14 10.22 12.28 -13.26
CA LEU A 14 10.03 11.52 -13.81
C LEU A 14 9.42 11.11 -14.34
N PHE A 15 8.72 11.25 -14.23
CA PHE A 15 8.04 10.82 -14.45
C PHE A 15 7.29 10.37 -14.82
N ARG A 16 6.31 10.99 -14.70
CA ARG A 16 5.45 10.25 -14.97
C ARG A 16 5.33 9.16 -13.99
N HIS A 17 5.30 7.95 -14.22
CA HIS A 17 5.28 6.98 -13.14
C HIS A 17 6.55 7.04 -12.32
N SER A 18 7.52 7.69 -12.80
CA SER A 18 8.67 7.88 -11.94
C SER A 18 8.34 8.80 -10.78
N GLU A 19 7.36 9.67 -10.94
CA GLU A 19 6.89 10.45 -9.81
C GLU A 19 6.23 9.56 -8.78
N PHE A 20 5.54 8.54 -9.25
CA PHE A 20 4.94 7.57 -8.36
C PHE A 20 6.02 6.88 -7.53
N PHE A 21 7.14 6.52 -8.15
CA PHE A 21 8.24 5.92 -7.44
C PHE A 21 8.83 6.86 -6.40
N VAL A 22 8.91 8.14 -6.73
CA VAL A 22 9.43 9.12 -5.80
C VAL A 22 8.56 9.14 -4.55
N ILE A 23 7.26 9.04 -4.70
CA ILE A 23 6.38 9.02 -3.54
C ILE A 23 6.65 7.82 -2.67
N PHE A 24 6.83 6.66 -3.27
CA PHE A 24 7.14 5.46 -2.50
C PHE A 24 8.49 5.56 -1.80
N ALA A 25 9.38 6.34 -2.33
CA ALA A 25 10.70 6.48 -1.74
C ALA A 25 10.74 7.52 -0.64
N ALA A 26 9.67 8.23 -0.45
CA ALA A 26 9.61 9.31 0.49
C ALA A 26 9.96 8.88 1.86
N LYS A 27 10.73 9.35 2.54
CA LYS A 27 11.11 9.06 3.60
C LYS A 27 10.67 9.30 4.76
N ASN A 28 10.73 9.31 5.48
CA ASN A 28 10.47 9.56 6.46
C ASN A 28 10.40 9.26 7.53
N THR A 29 10.33 8.97 8.05
CA THR A 29 10.60 8.54 8.87
C THR A 29 10.37 8.87 10.21
N ARG A 30 9.30 9.08 10.65
CA ARG A 30 8.92 9.25 11.88
C ARG A 30 8.71 7.97 12.55
N ASN A 31 8.85 7.80 13.81
CA ASN A 31 8.64 6.57 14.54
C ASN A 31 7.21 6.13 14.54
N ALA A 32 6.30 7.06 14.38
CA ALA A 32 4.88 6.74 14.42
C ALA A 32 4.38 6.10 13.13
N ASP A 33 5.13 6.22 12.06
CA ASP A 33 4.71 5.70 10.77
C ASP A 33 4.65 4.18 10.77
N MET A 34 3.67 3.65 10.05
CA MET A 34 3.62 2.21 9.80
C MET A 34 4.73 1.84 8.82
N ARG A 35 5.37 0.72 9.07
CA ARG A 35 6.41 0.21 8.19
C ARG A 35 5.78 -0.74 7.19
N ILE A 36 5.92 -0.45 5.91
CA ILE A 36 5.35 -1.27 4.86
C ILE A 36 6.47 -2.06 4.19
N VAL A 37 6.37 -3.38 4.26
CA VAL A 37 7.38 -4.28 3.73
C VAL A 37 6.91 -4.83 2.39
N ALA A 38 7.85 -4.90 1.44
CA ALA A 38 7.62 -5.33 0.07
C ALA A 38 6.99 -4.23 -0.77
N LYS A 39 7.44 -2.99 -0.56
CA LYS A 39 6.99 -1.87 -1.38
C LYS A 39 7.22 -2.15 -2.86
N LYS A 40 8.25 -2.90 -3.16
CA LYS A 40 8.58 -3.22 -4.55
C LYS A 40 7.44 -3.94 -5.25
N THR A 41 6.72 -4.78 -4.52
CA THR A 41 5.57 -5.48 -5.09
C THR A 41 4.52 -4.49 -5.59
N LEU A 42 4.24 -3.46 -4.80
CA LEU A 42 3.28 -2.43 -5.20
C LEU A 42 3.78 -1.65 -6.41
N THR A 43 5.05 -1.30 -6.39
CA THR A 43 5.64 -0.54 -7.48
C THR A 43 5.59 -1.32 -8.79
N GLN A 44 5.97 -2.59 -8.74
CA GLN A 44 5.97 -3.42 -9.93
C GLN A 44 4.56 -3.63 -10.46
N TYR A 45 3.61 -3.82 -9.56
CA TYR A 45 2.23 -3.99 -10.01
C TYR A 45 1.72 -2.72 -10.68
N ALA A 46 2.04 -1.56 -10.11
CA ALA A 46 1.61 -0.29 -10.67
C ALA A 46 2.23 -0.04 -12.04
N GLU A 47 3.47 -0.48 -12.24
CA GLU A 47 4.12 -0.34 -13.53
C GLU A 47 3.39 -1.12 -14.62
N ASN A 48 2.92 -2.31 -14.27
CA ASN A 48 2.23 -3.17 -15.21
C ASN A 48 0.74 -2.86 -15.32
N HIS A 49 0.21 -2.10 -14.38
CA HIS A 49 -1.21 -1.77 -14.33
C HIS A 49 -1.36 -0.29 -14.00
N PRO A 50 -1.08 0.60 -14.96
CA PRO A 50 -1.05 2.05 -14.67
C PRO A 50 -2.36 2.58 -14.10
N GLN A 51 -3.48 1.96 -14.44
CA GLN A 51 -4.77 2.42 -13.93
C GLN A 51 -4.90 2.18 -12.42
N ALA A 52 -4.09 1.32 -11.86
CA ALA A 52 -4.11 1.04 -10.43
C ALA A 52 -3.14 1.92 -9.64
N ALA A 53 -2.27 2.64 -10.32
CA ALA A 53 -1.18 3.36 -9.66
C ALA A 53 -1.67 4.38 -8.65
N SER A 54 -2.69 5.16 -9.02
CA SER A 54 -3.21 6.20 -8.15
C SER A 54 -3.81 5.61 -6.88
N GLY A 55 -4.60 4.54 -7.03
CA GLY A 55 -5.22 3.89 -5.86
C GLY A 55 -4.21 3.26 -4.94
N LEU A 56 -3.18 2.63 -5.53
CA LEU A 56 -2.13 2.02 -4.72
C LEU A 56 -1.31 3.05 -3.98
N ASN A 57 -1.02 4.16 -4.63
CA ASN A 57 -0.28 5.23 -3.99
C ASN A 57 -1.08 5.85 -2.85
N ASP A 58 -2.37 6.05 -3.07
CA ASP A 58 -3.24 6.56 -2.03
C ASP A 58 -3.27 5.62 -0.83
N TRP A 59 -3.40 4.31 -1.09
CA TRP A 59 -3.37 3.32 -0.03
C TRP A 59 -2.05 3.36 0.73
N PHE A 60 -0.95 3.45 -0.01
CA PHE A 60 0.38 3.46 0.59
C PHE A 60 0.56 4.65 1.52
N GLU A 61 0.21 5.85 1.06
CA GLU A 61 0.40 7.04 1.88
C GLU A 61 -0.50 7.06 3.09
N LYS A 62 -1.74 6.65 2.94
CA LYS A 62 -2.64 6.61 4.08
C LYS A 62 -2.21 5.56 5.10
N THR A 63 -1.75 4.41 4.62
CA THR A 63 -1.29 3.34 5.51
C THR A 63 -0.02 3.75 6.24
N ARG A 64 0.90 4.36 5.54
CA ARG A 64 2.16 4.77 6.15
C ARG A 64 1.93 5.70 7.32
N LYS A 65 1.00 6.62 7.18
CA LYS A 65 0.73 7.62 8.22
C LYS A 65 -0.26 7.15 9.28
N ALA A 66 -0.80 5.96 9.14
CA ALA A 66 -1.84 5.49 10.04
C ALA A 66 -1.30 5.13 11.41
N GLU A 67 -2.19 5.18 12.39
CA GLU A 67 -1.86 4.78 13.76
C GLU A 67 -2.90 3.78 14.23
N TRP A 68 -3.04 2.71 13.48
CA TRP A 68 -4.07 1.71 13.74
C TRP A 68 -3.71 0.85 14.94
N THR A 69 -4.71 0.57 15.76
CA THR A 69 -4.56 -0.38 16.86
C THR A 69 -5.54 -1.54 16.74
N ASN A 70 -6.54 -1.43 15.86
CA ASN A 70 -7.52 -2.49 15.68
C ASN A 70 -8.22 -2.31 14.33
N LEU A 71 -9.12 -3.26 14.03
CA LEU A 71 -9.85 -3.23 12.75
C LEU A 71 -10.73 -2.00 12.60
N ALA A 72 -11.31 -1.53 13.69
CA ALA A 72 -12.17 -0.35 13.60
C ALA A 72 -11.38 0.87 13.13
N ASP A 73 -10.13 1.00 13.58
CA ASP A 73 -9.29 2.10 13.13
C ASP A 73 -9.01 2.01 11.64
N ILE A 74 -8.78 0.80 11.15
CA ILE A 74 -8.52 0.61 9.72
C ILE A 74 -9.75 1.03 8.92
N ARG A 75 -10.93 0.68 9.40
CA ARG A 75 -12.17 1.00 8.69
C ARG A 75 -12.48 2.48 8.68
N GLN A 76 -11.94 3.24 9.61
CA GLN A 76 -12.07 4.68 9.59
C GLN A 76 -11.23 5.29 8.47
N THR A 77 -10.11 4.66 8.15
CA THR A 77 -9.24 5.12 7.09
C THR A 77 -9.71 4.62 5.73
N PHE A 78 -10.10 3.35 5.66
CA PHE A 78 -10.55 2.72 4.42
C PHE A 78 -11.91 2.06 4.64
N ASN A 79 -12.89 2.49 3.88
CA ASN A 79 -14.25 1.95 4.05
C ASN A 79 -14.35 0.49 3.68
N SER A 80 -13.56 0.06 2.73
CA SER A 80 -13.70 -1.28 2.18
C SER A 80 -12.50 -2.13 2.53
N VAL A 81 -12.53 -2.71 3.72
CA VAL A 81 -11.49 -3.61 4.19
C VAL A 81 -12.14 -4.78 4.88
N ASP A 82 -11.64 -5.98 4.60
CA ASP A 82 -12.15 -7.20 5.20
C ASP A 82 -11.05 -7.88 6.00
N TYR A 83 -11.41 -8.37 7.16
CA TYR A 83 -10.49 -9.17 7.96
C TYR A 83 -10.78 -10.64 7.65
N VAL A 84 -9.77 -11.36 7.17
CA VAL A 84 -9.97 -12.75 6.76
C VAL A 84 -9.33 -13.74 7.72
N GLY A 85 -8.86 -13.27 8.86
CA GLY A 85 -8.30 -14.15 9.88
C GLY A 85 -6.77 -14.12 9.87
N ASN A 86 -6.19 -14.55 10.98
CA ASN A 86 -4.76 -14.70 11.13
C ASN A 86 -3.99 -13.44 10.75
N GLN A 87 -4.53 -12.27 11.15
CA GLN A 87 -3.93 -10.96 10.93
C GLN A 87 -3.85 -10.56 9.46
N ARG A 88 -4.61 -11.22 8.59
CA ARG A 88 -4.68 -10.85 7.18
C ARG A 88 -5.87 -9.95 6.92
N TYR A 89 -5.62 -8.89 6.16
CA TYR A 89 -6.62 -7.90 5.81
C TYR A 89 -6.63 -7.72 4.30
N VAL A 90 -7.82 -7.56 3.74
CA VAL A 90 -7.99 -7.42 2.31
C VAL A 90 -8.56 -6.04 2.02
N PHE A 91 -7.84 -5.28 1.22
CA PHE A 91 -8.27 -3.95 0.80
C PHE A 91 -8.73 -3.99 -0.64
N ASN A 92 -9.85 -3.34 -0.90
CA ASN A 92 -10.33 -3.17 -2.27
C ASN A 92 -9.75 -1.87 -2.81
N ILE A 93 -9.02 -2.00 -3.90
CA ILE A 93 -8.33 -0.87 -4.51
C ILE A 93 -8.98 -0.62 -5.86
N ASN A 94 -9.02 0.64 -6.27
CA ASN A 94 -9.49 1.01 -7.60
C ASN A 94 -10.92 0.51 -7.85
N GLY A 95 -11.82 0.82 -6.91
CA GLY A 95 -13.23 0.53 -7.07
C GLY A 95 -13.55 -0.95 -7.17
N ASN A 96 -12.89 -1.78 -6.37
CA ASN A 96 -13.12 -3.22 -6.36
C ASN A 96 -12.43 -4.00 -7.47
N ASN A 97 -11.67 -3.34 -8.33
CA ASN A 97 -11.00 -4.05 -9.40
C ASN A 97 -9.77 -4.81 -8.91
N ILE A 98 -9.15 -4.30 -7.86
CA ILE A 98 -7.90 -4.84 -7.35
C ILE A 98 -8.09 -5.25 -5.89
N ARG A 99 -7.52 -6.39 -5.54
CA ARG A 99 -7.48 -6.87 -4.16
C ARG A 99 -6.05 -6.84 -3.67
N LEU A 100 -5.86 -6.23 -2.51
CA LEU A 100 -4.55 -6.16 -1.87
C LEU A 100 -4.66 -6.85 -0.52
N VAL A 101 -3.91 -7.93 -0.35
CA VAL A 101 -3.91 -8.70 0.90
C VAL A 101 -2.64 -8.40 1.66
N VAL A 102 -2.79 -8.03 2.91
CA VAL A 102 -1.64 -7.69 3.73
C VAL A 102 -1.74 -8.39 5.08
N LEU A 103 -0.59 -8.61 5.68
CA LEU A 103 -0.48 -9.07 7.05
C LEU A 103 -0.12 -7.86 7.89
N ILE A 104 -0.95 -7.53 8.88
CA ILE A 104 -0.69 -6.36 9.72
C ILE A 104 -0.41 -6.81 11.13
N ILE A 105 0.73 -6.42 11.64
CA ILE A 105 1.09 -6.66 13.03
C ILE A 105 1.02 -5.32 13.73
N MET A 106 -0.05 -5.12 14.49
CA MET A 106 -0.34 -3.82 15.09
C MET A 106 0.72 -3.41 16.10
N THR A 107 1.19 -4.35 16.89
CA THR A 107 2.14 -4.04 17.96
C THR A 107 3.45 -3.51 17.42
N SER A 108 3.92 -4.02 16.30
CA SER A 108 5.17 -3.57 15.70
C SER A 108 4.95 -2.53 14.60
N LYS A 109 3.69 -2.19 14.33
CA LYS A 109 3.34 -1.22 13.30
C LYS A 109 3.92 -1.59 11.95
N THR A 110 3.81 -2.88 11.60
CA THR A 110 4.39 -3.40 10.37
C THR A 110 3.30 -4.00 9.50
N VAL A 111 3.35 -3.70 8.22
CA VAL A 111 2.43 -4.20 7.21
C VAL A 111 3.24 -4.96 6.17
N TYR A 112 2.91 -6.22 5.98
CA TYR A 112 3.58 -7.04 4.97
C TYR A 112 2.64 -7.27 3.80
N ILE A 113 3.08 -6.91 2.60
CA ILE A 113 2.28 -7.15 1.38
C ILE A 113 2.37 -8.64 1.08
N ARG A 114 1.21 -9.30 1.01
CA ARG A 114 1.17 -10.74 0.75
C ARG A 114 0.66 -11.07 -0.64
N PHE A 115 -0.24 -10.28 -1.18
CA PHE A 115 -0.82 -10.55 -2.48
C PHE A 115 -1.39 -9.27 -3.06
N ILE A 116 -1.26 -9.10 -4.37
CA ILE A 116 -1.94 -8.05 -5.08
C ILE A 116 -2.35 -8.60 -6.44
N GLY A 117 -3.60 -8.40 -6.81
CA GLY A 117 -4.10 -8.93 -8.07
C GLY A 117 -5.53 -8.50 -8.30
N THR A 118 -6.11 -9.02 -9.37
CA THR A 118 -7.49 -8.73 -9.71
C THR A 118 -8.43 -9.50 -8.80
N HIS A 119 -9.70 -9.10 -8.83
CA HIS A 119 -10.74 -9.81 -8.08
C HIS A 119 -10.75 -11.30 -8.46
N SER A 120 -10.65 -11.59 -9.76
CA SER A 120 -10.66 -12.98 -10.22
C SER A 120 -9.47 -13.76 -9.70
N GLU A 121 -8.31 -13.14 -9.67
CA GLU A 121 -7.12 -13.80 -9.14
C GLU A 121 -7.24 -14.03 -7.65
N TYR A 122 -7.82 -13.06 -6.95
CA TYR A 122 -8.03 -13.20 -5.52
C TYR A 122 -8.99 -14.38 -5.22
N ASP A 123 -10.02 -14.53 -6.02
CA ASP A 123 -11.01 -15.58 -5.80
C ASP A 123 -10.42 -16.99 -5.92
N LYS A 124 -9.26 -17.11 -6.54
CA LYS A 124 -8.61 -18.41 -6.70
C LYS A 124 -7.74 -18.80 -5.52
N ILE A 125 -7.57 -17.91 -4.57
CA ILE A 125 -6.75 -18.21 -3.39
C ILE A 125 -7.54 -19.14 -2.48
N THR A 126 -6.98 -20.29 -2.18
CA THR A 126 -7.69 -21.29 -1.38
C THR A 126 -7.38 -21.19 0.11
N ASP A 127 -6.26 -20.57 0.48
CA ASP A 127 -5.86 -20.51 1.88
C ASP A 127 -5.36 -19.12 2.21
N ILE A 128 -6.29 -18.19 2.18
CA ILE A 128 -5.99 -16.76 2.34
C ILE A 128 -5.34 -16.45 3.68
N GLN A 129 -5.59 -17.27 4.68
CA GLN A 129 -5.08 -17.00 6.02
C GLN A 129 -3.62 -17.36 6.19
N ASN A 130 -3.04 -18.04 5.24
CA ASN A 130 -1.67 -18.53 5.35
C ASN A 130 -0.74 -18.04 4.25
N ILE A 131 -1.20 -17.18 3.39
CA ILE A 131 -0.33 -16.66 2.35
C ILE A 131 0.60 -15.58 2.88
#